data_fd0f1ca7b927e1eac2430847850bc71f
#
_entry.id   fd0f1ca7b927e1eac2430847850bc71f
#
_cell.length_a   1.000
_cell.length_b   1.000
_cell.length_c   1.000
_cell.angle_alpha   90.00
_cell.angle_beta   90.00
_cell.angle_gamma   90.00
#
_symmetry.space_group_name_H-M   'P 1'
#
loop_
_entity.id
_entity.type
_entity.pdbx_description
1 polymer ?
#
loop_
_entity_poly.entity_id
_entity_poly.type
_entity_poly.pdbx_seq_one_letter_code
_entity_poly.pdbx_strand_id
1 'polypeptide(L)'
;MTRPRIFQRSPALLGIVALANVGGVIAYLPLLTLLLPIKVERLSGEARIGLFTATVVAGAIAASLSNILFGWLSDRSMARGRGRRGWVAVGLVATAISYGGLAVASTPLALVAAVVGFQAAVNMLLSPMMAIMAEEVPDAQKGVGGGLLALGNPVASGVSALLVGQALLSETARFALLP
;
A
#
# COMPACT_ATOMS: atom_id res chain seq x y z
N MET A 1 -13.40 19.40 -40.80
CA MET A 1 -13.64 18.68 -39.53
C MET A 1 -12.33 18.59 -38.77
N THR A 2 -12.04 19.50 -37.86
CA THR A 2 -10.87 19.49 -36.97
C THR A 2 -11.13 18.47 -35.88
N ARG A 3 -10.36 17.36 -35.87
CA ARG A 3 -10.37 16.41 -34.77
C ARG A 3 -10.04 17.17 -33.48
N PRO A 4 -10.84 17.05 -32.41
CA PRO A 4 -10.49 17.65 -31.14
C PRO A 4 -9.13 17.10 -30.72
N ARG A 5 -8.18 17.98 -30.37
CA ARG A 5 -6.92 17.58 -29.74
C ARG A 5 -7.29 16.90 -28.43
N ILE A 6 -7.30 15.58 -28.45
CA ILE A 6 -7.42 14.79 -27.23
C ILE A 6 -6.21 15.19 -26.38
N PHE A 7 -6.47 15.86 -25.26
CA PHE A 7 -5.44 16.28 -24.32
C PHE A 7 -4.84 15.00 -23.73
N GLN A 8 -3.76 14.52 -24.30
CA GLN A 8 -3.04 13.35 -23.79
C GLN A 8 -2.12 13.83 -22.67
N ARG A 9 -2.25 13.23 -21.51
CA ARG A 9 -1.25 13.41 -20.44
C ARG A 9 0.06 12.76 -20.88
N SER A 10 1.18 13.33 -20.42
CA SER A 10 2.49 12.83 -20.81
C SER A 10 2.67 11.38 -20.34
N PRO A 11 3.34 10.51 -21.13
CA PRO A 11 3.67 9.16 -20.69
C PRO A 11 4.41 9.12 -19.36
N ALA A 12 5.15 10.18 -19.02
CA ALA A 12 5.84 10.34 -17.76
C ALA A 12 4.87 10.34 -16.55
N LEU A 13 3.71 11.00 -16.65
CA LEU A 13 2.73 11.00 -15.58
C LEU A 13 2.19 9.58 -15.33
N LEU A 14 1.82 8.87 -16.39
CA LEU A 14 1.35 7.49 -16.29
C LEU A 14 2.43 6.57 -15.69
N GLY A 15 3.68 6.76 -16.10
CA GLY A 15 4.82 6.02 -15.56
C GLY A 15 5.03 6.30 -14.06
N ILE A 16 4.97 7.56 -13.63
CA ILE A 16 5.11 7.94 -12.21
C ILE A 16 3.99 7.33 -11.37
N VAL A 17 2.73 7.40 -11.83
CA VAL A 17 1.59 6.83 -11.12
C VAL A 17 1.71 5.30 -11.04
N ALA A 18 2.13 4.65 -12.14
CA ALA A 18 2.36 3.21 -12.16
C ALA A 18 3.47 2.79 -11.18
N LEU A 19 4.60 3.48 -11.17
CA LEU A 19 5.71 3.21 -10.25
C LEU A 19 5.30 3.44 -8.79
N ALA A 20 4.57 4.51 -8.51
CA ALA A 20 4.05 4.78 -7.16
C ALA A 20 3.06 3.69 -6.71
N ASN A 21 2.19 3.21 -7.61
CA ASN A 21 1.30 2.09 -7.32
C ASN A 21 2.07 0.79 -7.07
N VAL A 22 3.02 0.45 -7.94
CA VAL A 22 3.88 -0.73 -7.77
C VAL A 22 4.60 -0.68 -6.42
N GLY A 23 5.20 0.48 -6.07
CA GLY A 23 5.84 0.70 -4.78
C GLY A 23 4.86 0.51 -3.61
N GLY A 24 3.66 1.07 -3.70
CA GLY A 24 2.62 0.88 -2.69
C GLY A 24 2.20 -0.59 -2.53
N VAL A 25 2.06 -1.33 -3.64
CA VAL A 25 1.71 -2.77 -3.59
C VAL A 25 2.86 -3.60 -3.04
N ILE A 26 4.11 -3.31 -3.42
CA ILE A 26 5.30 -3.95 -2.84
C ILE A 26 5.36 -3.71 -1.32
N ALA A 27 4.99 -2.54 -0.86
CA ALA A 27 4.97 -2.24 0.56
C ALA A 27 3.99 -3.12 1.35
N TYR A 28 2.82 -3.48 0.86
CA TYR A 28 1.87 -4.24 1.67
C TYR A 28 1.79 -5.74 1.32
N LEU A 29 1.96 -6.13 0.08
CA LEU A 29 1.72 -7.52 -0.35
C LEU A 29 2.71 -8.51 0.27
N PRO A 30 4.05 -8.31 0.21
CA PRO A 30 5.00 -9.19 0.87
C PRO A 30 4.83 -9.23 2.39
N LEU A 31 4.43 -8.11 2.98
CA LEU A 31 4.15 -8.05 4.40
C LEU A 31 3.02 -9.01 4.79
N LEU A 32 1.88 -8.93 4.12
CA LEU A 32 0.70 -9.73 4.47
C LEU A 32 0.85 -11.20 4.08
N THR A 33 1.53 -11.48 2.97
CA THR A 33 1.64 -12.86 2.44
C THR A 33 2.82 -13.64 3.00
N LEU A 34 3.88 -12.97 3.44
CA LEU A 34 5.10 -13.59 3.89
C LEU A 34 5.46 -13.25 5.33
N LEU A 35 5.65 -11.96 5.64
CA LEU A 35 6.21 -11.55 6.93
C LEU A 35 5.22 -11.73 8.08
N LEU A 36 3.94 -11.44 7.86
CA LEU A 36 2.91 -11.60 8.87
C LEU A 36 2.73 -13.05 9.31
N PRO A 37 2.60 -14.06 8.42
CA PRO A 37 2.55 -15.47 8.82
C PRO A 37 3.75 -15.90 9.67
N ILE A 38 4.97 -15.52 9.26
CA ILE A 38 6.21 -15.85 9.99
C ILE A 38 6.18 -15.25 11.40
N LYS A 39 5.75 -13.99 11.52
CA LYS A 39 5.70 -13.31 12.81
C LYS A 39 4.61 -13.86 13.74
N VAL A 40 3.46 -14.20 13.19
CA VAL A 40 2.37 -14.85 13.92
C VAL A 40 2.82 -16.21 14.46
N GLU A 41 3.50 -17.02 13.64
CA GLU A 41 4.01 -18.32 14.06
C GLU A 41 4.98 -18.21 15.26
N ARG A 42 5.88 -17.22 15.22
CA ARG A 42 6.81 -16.96 16.33
C ARG A 42 6.14 -16.50 17.63
N LEU A 43 5.02 -15.74 17.52
CA LEU A 43 4.37 -15.16 18.68
C LEU A 43 3.34 -16.07 19.35
N SER A 44 2.77 -17.03 18.63
CA SER A 44 1.55 -17.73 19.08
C SER A 44 1.64 -19.26 19.05
N GLY A 45 2.64 -19.87 18.42
CA GLY A 45 2.76 -21.32 18.33
C GLY A 45 1.46 -22.01 17.88
N GLU A 46 0.81 -22.75 18.78
CA GLU A 46 -0.44 -23.48 18.47
C GLU A 46 -1.64 -22.55 18.22
N ALA A 47 -1.70 -21.37 18.83
CA ALA A 47 -2.76 -20.39 18.63
C ALA A 47 -2.61 -19.53 17.37
N ARG A 48 -1.64 -19.87 16.50
CA ARG A 48 -1.29 -19.11 15.26
C ARG A 48 -2.47 -18.82 14.34
N ILE A 49 -3.39 -19.77 14.17
CA ILE A 49 -4.54 -19.60 13.25
C ILE A 49 -5.46 -18.50 13.77
N GLY A 50 -5.78 -18.50 15.07
CA GLY A 50 -6.64 -17.50 15.70
C GLY A 50 -6.03 -16.09 15.62
N LEU A 51 -4.74 -15.95 15.94
CA LEU A 51 -4.04 -14.67 15.85
C LEU A 51 -3.93 -14.19 14.40
N PHE A 52 -3.60 -15.07 13.46
CA PHE A 52 -3.54 -14.73 12.05
C PHE A 52 -4.88 -14.21 11.55
N THR A 53 -5.96 -14.96 11.80
CA THR A 53 -7.31 -14.56 11.42
C THR A 53 -7.71 -13.23 12.03
N ALA A 54 -7.51 -13.05 13.34
CA ALA A 54 -7.82 -11.79 14.02
C ALA A 54 -7.04 -10.61 13.40
N THR A 55 -5.76 -10.80 13.12
CA THR A 55 -4.89 -9.77 12.54
C THR A 55 -5.33 -9.40 11.13
N VAL A 56 -5.64 -10.39 10.28
CA VAL A 56 -6.09 -10.16 8.90
C VAL A 56 -7.46 -9.47 8.88
N VAL A 57 -8.41 -9.93 9.71
CA VAL A 57 -9.76 -9.32 9.79
C VAL A 57 -9.67 -7.88 10.32
N ALA A 58 -8.95 -7.64 11.40
CA ALA A 58 -8.76 -6.28 11.94
C ALA A 58 -8.07 -5.37 10.91
N GLY A 59 -7.05 -5.89 10.22
CA GLY A 59 -6.36 -5.19 9.13
C GLY A 59 -7.29 -4.85 7.97
N ALA A 60 -8.14 -5.78 7.53
CA ALA A 60 -9.09 -5.55 6.44
C ALA A 60 -10.15 -4.50 6.80
N ILE A 61 -10.67 -4.52 8.04
CA ILE A 61 -11.59 -3.50 8.55
C ILE A 61 -10.89 -2.14 8.57
N ALA A 62 -9.67 -2.08 9.11
CA ALA A 62 -8.88 -0.85 9.15
C ALA A 62 -8.59 -0.31 7.74
N ALA A 63 -8.24 -1.17 6.79
CA ALA A 63 -8.01 -0.80 5.39
C ALA A 63 -9.26 -0.17 4.77
N SER A 64 -10.42 -0.81 4.94
CA SER A 64 -11.69 -0.34 4.38
C SER A 64 -12.09 1.02 4.94
N LEU A 65 -12.06 1.16 6.28
CA LEU A 65 -12.40 2.41 6.95
C LEU A 65 -11.41 3.53 6.60
N SER A 66 -10.12 3.22 6.59
CA SER A 66 -9.07 4.19 6.25
C SER A 66 -9.13 4.63 4.79
N ASN A 67 -9.47 3.72 3.86
CA ASN A 67 -9.63 4.07 2.47
C ASN A 67 -10.74 5.12 2.28
N ILE A 68 -11.89 4.91 2.92
CA ILE A 68 -13.01 5.87 2.89
C ILE A 68 -12.59 7.18 3.56
N LEU A 69 -11.99 7.12 4.75
CA LEU A 69 -11.60 8.29 5.53
C LEU A 69 -10.59 9.16 4.76
N PHE A 70 -9.50 8.56 4.26
CA PHE A 70 -8.46 9.32 3.56
C PHE A 70 -8.87 9.74 2.15
N GLY A 71 -9.77 9.02 1.50
CA GLY A 71 -10.46 9.47 0.30
C GLY A 71 -11.20 10.78 0.58
N TRP A 72 -12.09 10.77 1.57
CA TRP A 72 -12.87 11.94 1.96
C TRP A 72 -12.00 13.12 2.43
N LEU A 73 -10.96 12.86 3.25
CA LEU A 73 -10.04 13.91 3.71
C LEU A 73 -9.26 14.54 2.56
N SER A 74 -8.83 13.72 1.59
CA SER A 74 -8.12 14.22 0.41
C SER A 74 -9.04 15.05 -0.50
N ASP A 75 -10.31 14.66 -0.65
CA ASP A 75 -11.31 15.42 -1.38
C ASP A 75 -11.57 16.79 -0.71
N ARG A 76 -11.69 16.78 0.61
CA ARG A 76 -11.83 18.02 1.38
C ARG A 76 -10.59 18.93 1.28
N SER A 77 -9.40 18.33 1.16
CA SER A 77 -8.16 19.08 0.90
C SER A 77 -8.17 19.73 -0.49
N MET A 78 -8.63 19.01 -1.51
CA MET A 78 -8.83 19.55 -2.86
C MET A 78 -9.81 20.72 -2.86
N ALA A 79 -10.97 20.58 -2.22
CA ALA A 79 -11.98 21.65 -2.11
C ALA A 79 -11.43 22.93 -1.44
N ARG A 80 -10.37 22.79 -0.62
CA ARG A 80 -9.69 23.93 0.04
C ARG A 80 -8.46 24.44 -0.74
N GLY A 81 -8.24 23.97 -1.96
CA GLY A 81 -7.11 24.38 -2.81
C GLY A 81 -5.73 23.83 -2.38
N ARG A 82 -5.67 22.88 -1.43
CA ARG A 82 -4.40 22.33 -0.92
C ARG A 82 -3.86 21.16 -1.72
N GLY A 83 -4.67 20.58 -2.61
CA GLY A 83 -4.30 19.42 -3.41
C GLY A 83 -4.23 18.11 -2.62
N ARG A 84 -3.93 17.00 -3.33
CA ARG A 84 -3.86 15.64 -2.77
C ARG A 84 -2.42 15.18 -2.48
N ARG A 85 -1.41 15.84 -3.07
CA ARG A 85 0.00 15.40 -3.02
C ARG A 85 0.54 15.36 -1.59
N GLY A 86 0.08 16.26 -0.72
CA GLY A 86 0.47 16.26 0.70
C GLY A 86 0.05 14.98 1.42
N TRP A 87 -1.13 14.45 1.13
CA TRP A 87 -1.62 13.18 1.69
C TRP A 87 -0.76 12.00 1.24
N VAL A 88 -0.36 11.97 -0.04
CA VAL A 88 0.53 10.95 -0.58
C VAL A 88 1.89 10.97 0.14
N ALA A 89 2.47 12.15 0.32
CA ALA A 89 3.76 12.30 1.01
C ALA A 89 3.68 11.87 2.49
N VAL A 90 2.64 12.30 3.21
CA VAL A 90 2.43 11.91 4.63
C VAL A 90 2.16 10.41 4.72
N GLY A 91 1.34 9.86 3.81
CA GLY A 91 1.06 8.42 3.75
C GLY A 91 2.33 7.59 3.51
N LEU A 92 3.24 8.06 2.65
CA LEU A 92 4.53 7.39 2.41
C LEU A 92 5.37 7.32 3.69
N VAL A 93 5.53 8.45 4.38
CA VAL A 93 6.28 8.53 5.65
C VAL A 93 5.61 7.67 6.72
N ALA A 94 4.28 7.75 6.85
CA ALA A 94 3.52 6.95 7.82
C ALA A 94 3.67 5.44 7.54
N THR A 95 3.66 5.03 6.26
CA THR A 95 3.90 3.64 5.86
C THR A 95 5.29 3.19 6.27
N ALA A 96 6.33 3.97 5.99
CA ALA A 96 7.69 3.65 6.40
C ALA A 96 7.84 3.50 7.93
N ILE A 97 7.25 4.43 8.70
CA ILE A 97 7.26 4.37 10.18
C ILE A 97 6.51 3.12 10.68
N SER A 98 5.38 2.77 10.06
CA SER A 98 4.57 1.62 10.49
C SER A 98 5.29 0.28 10.34
N TYR A 99 6.25 0.16 9.41
CA TYR A 99 7.13 -1.01 9.33
C TYR A 99 7.99 -1.16 10.59
N GLY A 100 8.48 -0.06 11.15
CA GLY A 100 9.18 -0.07 12.43
C GLY A 100 8.30 -0.62 13.54
N GLY A 101 7.04 -0.20 13.61
CA GLY A 101 6.04 -0.74 14.55
C GLY A 101 5.83 -2.25 14.39
N LEU A 102 5.70 -2.72 13.14
CA LEU A 102 5.59 -4.14 12.84
C LEU A 102 6.85 -4.93 13.25
N ALA A 103 8.03 -4.37 13.01
CA ALA A 103 9.30 -5.02 13.37
C ALA A 103 9.43 -5.24 14.88
N VAL A 104 9.08 -4.23 15.69
CA VAL A 104 9.22 -4.29 17.17
C VAL A 104 8.05 -4.93 17.89
N ALA A 105 6.94 -5.23 17.20
CA ALA A 105 5.77 -5.88 17.81
C ALA A 105 6.17 -7.26 18.38
N SER A 106 6.11 -7.40 19.71
CA SER A 106 6.54 -8.59 20.44
C SER A 106 5.39 -9.32 21.14
N THR A 107 4.17 -8.81 21.06
CA THR A 107 2.97 -9.44 21.62
C THR A 107 1.86 -9.56 20.57
N PRO A 108 0.92 -10.51 20.73
CA PRO A 108 -0.23 -10.64 19.84
C PRO A 108 -1.02 -9.34 19.64
N LEU A 109 -1.30 -8.63 20.74
CA LEU A 109 -2.04 -7.36 20.68
C LEU A 109 -1.25 -6.27 19.98
N ALA A 110 0.06 -6.16 20.24
CA ALA A 110 0.93 -5.21 19.57
C ALA A 110 1.01 -5.48 18.06
N LEU A 111 1.03 -6.76 17.65
CA LEU A 111 1.01 -7.13 16.24
C LEU A 111 -0.29 -6.71 15.55
N VAL A 112 -1.45 -6.99 16.15
CA VAL A 112 -2.75 -6.55 15.62
C VAL A 112 -2.80 -5.04 15.49
N ALA A 113 -2.40 -4.30 16.53
CA ALA A 113 -2.37 -2.85 16.52
C ALA A 113 -1.40 -2.29 15.43
N ALA A 114 -0.24 -2.90 15.28
CA ALA A 114 0.74 -2.52 14.26
C ALA A 114 0.20 -2.75 12.83
N VAL A 115 -0.49 -3.87 12.58
CA VAL A 115 -1.12 -4.13 11.27
C VAL A 115 -2.26 -3.15 11.01
N VAL A 116 -3.09 -2.84 11.99
CA VAL A 116 -4.14 -1.80 11.86
C VAL A 116 -3.52 -0.45 11.50
N GLY A 117 -2.48 -0.03 12.22
CA GLY A 117 -1.75 1.22 11.93
C GLY A 117 -1.11 1.22 10.53
N PHE A 118 -0.49 0.12 10.15
CA PHE A 118 0.07 -0.07 8.80
C PHE A 118 -1.00 0.05 7.71
N GLN A 119 -2.14 -0.61 7.87
CA GLN A 119 -3.24 -0.53 6.91
C GLN A 119 -3.79 0.89 6.79
N ALA A 120 -3.88 1.62 7.89
CA ALA A 120 -4.27 3.03 7.86
C ALA A 120 -3.25 3.88 7.09
N ALA A 121 -1.95 3.69 7.31
CA ALA A 121 -0.88 4.41 6.64
C ALA A 121 -0.85 4.13 5.13
N VAL A 122 -0.94 2.86 4.72
CA VAL A 122 -0.98 2.48 3.30
C VAL A 122 -2.21 3.08 2.60
N ASN A 123 -3.38 3.07 3.23
CA ASN A 123 -4.57 3.65 2.62
C ASN A 123 -4.54 5.19 2.60
N MET A 124 -3.81 5.84 3.53
CA MET A 124 -3.51 7.27 3.46
C MET A 124 -2.69 7.61 2.21
N LEU A 125 -1.82 6.70 1.77
CA LEU A 125 -1.03 6.82 0.55
C LEU A 125 -1.87 6.49 -0.70
N LEU A 126 -2.48 5.30 -0.74
CA LEU A 126 -3.10 4.74 -1.94
C LEU A 126 -4.40 5.44 -2.32
N SER A 127 -5.26 5.80 -1.36
CA SER A 127 -6.57 6.39 -1.65
C SER A 127 -6.48 7.73 -2.39
N PRO A 128 -5.68 8.73 -1.95
CA PRO A 128 -5.49 9.96 -2.71
C PRO A 128 -4.79 9.73 -4.06
N MET A 129 -3.87 8.77 -4.13
CA MET A 129 -3.16 8.44 -5.37
C MET A 129 -4.11 7.89 -6.43
N MET A 130 -5.02 7.00 -6.06
CA MET A 130 -6.05 6.48 -6.96
C MET A 130 -7.02 7.57 -7.42
N ALA A 131 -7.36 8.53 -6.54
CA ALA A 131 -8.16 9.68 -6.92
C ALA A 131 -7.44 10.60 -7.93
N ILE A 132 -6.14 10.86 -7.74
CA ILE A 132 -5.32 11.60 -8.73
C ILE A 132 -5.37 10.91 -10.09
N MET A 133 -5.21 9.59 -10.12
CA MET A 133 -5.29 8.81 -11.35
C MET A 133 -6.66 8.95 -12.03
N ALA A 134 -7.74 8.82 -11.26
CA ALA A 134 -9.10 8.89 -11.80
C ALA A 134 -9.43 10.26 -12.39
N GLU A 135 -8.91 11.34 -11.78
CA GLU A 135 -9.20 12.73 -12.17
C GLU A 135 -8.25 13.27 -13.24
N GLU A 136 -6.95 12.95 -13.13
CA GLU A 136 -5.93 13.55 -14.01
C GLU A 136 -5.70 12.77 -15.30
N VAL A 137 -6.08 11.48 -15.36
CA VAL A 137 -5.91 10.67 -16.57
C VAL A 137 -7.15 10.76 -17.45
N PRO A 138 -7.00 11.21 -18.71
CA PRO A 138 -8.11 11.27 -19.67
C PRO A 138 -8.73 9.90 -19.91
N ASP A 139 -10.04 9.86 -20.20
CA ASP A 139 -10.77 8.60 -20.44
C ASP A 139 -10.15 7.73 -21.52
N ALA A 140 -9.63 8.33 -22.57
CA ALA A 140 -8.92 7.61 -23.66
C ALA A 140 -7.66 6.87 -23.19
N GLN A 141 -7.07 7.25 -22.05
CA GLN A 141 -5.85 6.67 -21.50
C GLN A 141 -6.11 5.83 -20.24
N LYS A 142 -7.34 5.81 -19.71
CA LYS A 142 -7.69 5.05 -18.48
C LYS A 142 -7.44 3.55 -18.64
N GLY A 143 -7.67 2.99 -19.84
CA GLY A 143 -7.36 1.58 -20.11
C GLY A 143 -5.88 1.26 -19.95
N VAL A 144 -5.00 2.09 -20.51
CA VAL A 144 -3.54 1.94 -20.34
C VAL A 144 -3.15 2.15 -18.89
N GLY A 145 -3.68 3.19 -18.24
CA GLY A 145 -3.44 3.47 -16.85
C GLY A 145 -3.86 2.30 -15.94
N GLY A 146 -5.05 1.74 -16.14
CA GLY A 146 -5.53 0.55 -15.43
C GLY A 146 -4.64 -0.68 -15.65
N GLY A 147 -4.19 -0.90 -16.89
CA GLY A 147 -3.24 -1.97 -17.20
C GLY A 147 -1.91 -1.81 -16.46
N LEU A 148 -1.36 -0.59 -16.40
CA LEU A 148 -0.14 -0.29 -15.64
C LEU A 148 -0.33 -0.48 -14.14
N LEU A 149 -1.48 -0.09 -13.58
CA LEU A 149 -1.79 -0.35 -12.17
C LEU A 149 -1.89 -1.85 -11.86
N ALA A 150 -2.44 -2.64 -12.78
CA ALA A 150 -2.56 -4.09 -12.63
C ALA A 150 -1.19 -4.80 -12.53
N LEU A 151 -0.10 -4.19 -13.01
CA LEU A 151 1.26 -4.71 -12.85
C LEU A 151 1.75 -4.69 -11.39
N GLY A 152 1.12 -3.92 -10.51
CA GLY A 152 1.51 -3.85 -9.10
C GLY A 152 1.54 -5.22 -8.42
N ASN A 153 0.49 -6.02 -8.57
CA ASN A 153 0.40 -7.36 -7.94
C ASN A 153 1.43 -8.37 -8.46
N PRO A 154 1.60 -8.59 -9.79
CA PRO A 154 2.63 -9.51 -10.29
C PRO A 154 4.05 -9.10 -9.88
N VAL A 155 4.37 -7.80 -9.94
CA VAL A 155 5.69 -7.30 -9.54
C VAL A 155 5.92 -7.53 -8.05
N ALA A 156 4.94 -7.19 -7.20
CA ALA A 156 5.05 -7.42 -5.76
C ALA A 156 5.13 -8.91 -5.40
N SER A 157 4.43 -9.78 -6.14
CA SER A 157 4.55 -11.24 -5.99
C SER A 157 5.95 -11.74 -6.35
N GLY A 158 6.55 -11.18 -7.42
CA GLY A 158 7.94 -11.47 -7.79
C GLY A 158 8.93 -11.03 -6.70
N VAL A 159 8.75 -9.84 -6.13
CA VAL A 159 9.55 -9.36 -4.99
C VAL A 159 9.37 -10.29 -3.78
N SER A 160 8.14 -10.71 -3.46
CA SER A 160 7.88 -11.67 -2.38
C SER A 160 8.63 -12.99 -2.60
N ALA A 161 8.59 -13.52 -3.82
CA ALA A 161 9.28 -14.76 -4.17
C ALA A 161 10.82 -14.63 -4.02
N LEU A 162 11.39 -13.49 -4.42
CA LEU A 162 12.81 -13.20 -4.23
C LEU A 162 13.18 -13.13 -2.75
N LEU A 163 12.36 -12.50 -1.91
CA LEU A 163 12.57 -12.40 -0.46
C LEU A 163 12.50 -13.78 0.23
N VAL A 164 11.60 -14.65 -0.24
CA VAL A 164 11.52 -16.04 0.24
C VAL A 164 12.77 -16.81 -0.16
N GLY A 165 13.22 -16.67 -1.42
CA GLY A 165 14.40 -17.34 -1.94
C GLY A 165 15.70 -16.96 -1.23
N GLN A 166 15.76 -15.78 -0.61
CA GLN A 166 16.91 -15.34 0.18
C GLN A 166 16.80 -15.76 1.65
N ALA A 167 16.83 -17.06 1.90
CA ALA A 167 16.74 -17.65 3.24
C ALA A 167 17.80 -17.14 4.25
N LEU A 168 18.84 -16.46 3.77
CA LEU A 168 19.95 -15.93 4.57
C LEU A 168 19.67 -14.59 5.24
N LEU A 169 18.60 -13.90 4.87
CA LEU A 169 18.28 -12.60 5.47
C LEU A 169 17.56 -12.78 6.81
N SER A 170 18.05 -12.06 7.83
CA SER A 170 17.36 -11.96 9.12
C SER A 170 15.98 -11.30 8.97
N GLU A 171 15.07 -11.56 9.92
CA GLU A 171 13.74 -10.95 9.92
C GLU A 171 13.81 -9.40 9.85
N THR A 172 14.71 -8.81 10.64
CA THR A 172 14.92 -7.36 10.67
C THR A 172 15.38 -6.81 9.32
N ALA A 173 16.26 -7.54 8.61
CA ALA A 173 16.70 -7.15 7.28
C ALA A 173 15.58 -7.22 6.24
N ARG A 174 14.69 -8.22 6.35
CA ARG A 174 13.49 -8.32 5.47
C ARG A 174 12.53 -7.16 5.66
N PHE A 175 12.31 -6.71 6.91
CA PHE A 175 11.50 -5.53 7.19
C PHE A 175 12.17 -4.23 6.71
N ALA A 176 13.49 -4.15 6.73
CA ALA A 176 14.23 -2.97 6.28
C ALA A 176 14.30 -2.83 4.74
N LEU A 177 14.11 -3.92 3.98
CA LEU A 177 14.17 -3.93 2.52
C LEU A 177 12.84 -3.58 1.83
N LEU A 178 11.76 -3.43 2.59
CA LEU A 178 10.40 -3.25 2.05
C LEU A 178 9.84 -1.82 2.10
N PRO A 179 10.40 -0.84 2.81
CA PRO A 179 9.87 0.53 2.86
C PRO A 179 9.97 1.32 1.56
#